data_25239e7ca03a5903603564efa72f1a41
#
_entry.id   25239e7ca03a5903603564efa72f1a41
#
_cell.length_a   1.000
_cell.length_b   1.000
_cell.length_c   1.000
_cell.angle_alpha   90.00
_cell.angle_beta   90.00
_cell.angle_gamma   90.00
#
_symmetry.space_group_name_H-M   'P 1'
#
loop_
_entity.id
_entity.type
_entity.pdbx_description
1 polymer ?
#
loop_
_entity_poly.entity_id
_entity_poly.type
_entity_poly.pdbx_seq_one_letter_code
_entity_poly.pdbx_strand_id
1 'polypeptide(L)'
;MEDEALTEKIIGCAMKVHRTLGPGFLESVNGNAFAYEMRKAGLCVECEMPIRVRYDGVVVGDFYADMLVEGRILLENKTVLALNTTHEVQLVNYLTATGIEIGLLINFGAARLDVKRKYRTYRKAGFGQGVQD
;
A
#
# COMPACT_ATOMS: atom_id res chain seq x y z
N MET A 1 -14.16 -8.53 -8.92
CA MET A 1 -13.31 -7.64 -9.74
C MET A 1 -11.90 -8.20 -9.74
N GLU A 2 -11.29 -8.31 -10.91
CA GLU A 2 -9.94 -8.82 -11.01
C GLU A 2 -8.95 -7.80 -10.50
N ASP A 3 -7.78 -8.25 -10.10
CA ASP A 3 -6.77 -7.38 -9.50
C ASP A 3 -6.32 -6.27 -10.43
N GLU A 4 -6.21 -6.54 -11.72
CA GLU A 4 -5.80 -5.51 -12.66
C GLU A 4 -6.84 -4.40 -12.74
N ALA A 5 -8.12 -4.75 -12.87
CA ALA A 5 -9.19 -3.76 -12.92
C ALA A 5 -9.30 -2.99 -11.60
N LEU A 6 -9.10 -3.69 -10.50
CA LEU A 6 -9.13 -3.05 -9.18
C LEU A 6 -7.99 -2.05 -9.04
N THR A 7 -6.79 -2.45 -9.46
CA THR A 7 -5.62 -1.59 -9.40
C THR A 7 -5.83 -0.32 -10.23
N GLU A 8 -6.39 -0.47 -11.43
CA GLU A 8 -6.67 0.69 -12.28
C GLU A 8 -7.67 1.63 -11.64
N LYS A 9 -8.69 1.07 -11.00
CA LYS A 9 -9.70 1.89 -10.33
C LYS A 9 -9.11 2.65 -9.16
N ILE A 10 -8.25 2.01 -8.40
CA ILE A 10 -7.55 2.64 -7.28
C ILE A 10 -6.68 3.79 -7.77
N ILE A 11 -5.88 3.54 -8.80
CA ILE A 11 -4.98 4.55 -9.36
C ILE A 11 -5.79 5.73 -9.92
N GLY A 12 -6.92 5.45 -10.55
CA GLY A 12 -7.79 6.51 -11.06
C GLY A 12 -8.28 7.43 -9.94
N CYS A 13 -8.63 6.86 -8.79
CA CYS A 13 -9.02 7.65 -7.62
C CYS A 13 -7.85 8.50 -7.11
N ALA A 14 -6.65 7.92 -7.06
CA ALA A 14 -5.47 8.66 -6.63
C ALA A 14 -5.16 9.80 -7.59
N MET A 15 -5.28 9.57 -8.89
CA MET A 15 -5.05 10.60 -9.89
C MET A 15 -6.02 11.76 -9.72
N LYS A 16 -7.28 11.47 -9.42
CA LYS A 16 -8.28 12.51 -9.21
C LYS A 16 -7.92 13.36 -7.99
N VAL A 17 -7.52 12.72 -6.90
CA VAL A 17 -7.13 13.43 -5.68
C VAL A 17 -5.93 14.33 -5.95
N HIS A 18 -4.91 13.79 -6.60
CA HIS A 18 -3.69 14.53 -6.88
C HIS A 18 -3.97 15.72 -7.81
N ARG A 19 -4.80 15.50 -8.82
CA ARG A 19 -5.14 16.57 -9.76
C ARG A 19 -5.91 17.70 -9.08
N THR A 20 -6.74 17.34 -8.10
CA THR A 20 -7.59 18.33 -7.41
C THR A 20 -6.83 19.08 -6.32
N LEU A 21 -6.04 18.36 -5.51
CA LEU A 21 -5.37 18.96 -4.35
C LEU A 21 -3.94 19.43 -4.64
N GLY A 22 -3.26 18.79 -5.57
CA GLY A 22 -1.85 19.06 -5.83
C GLY A 22 -0.93 18.51 -4.76
N PRO A 23 0.37 18.80 -4.86
CA PRO A 23 1.36 18.16 -3.99
C PRO A 23 1.66 18.85 -2.66
N GLY A 24 1.00 19.93 -2.32
CA GLY A 24 1.40 20.76 -1.17
C GLY A 24 0.78 20.43 0.17
N PHE A 25 -0.14 19.47 0.25
CA PHE A 25 -0.84 19.18 1.49
C PHE A 25 -0.14 18.11 2.29
N LEU A 26 -0.53 17.99 3.57
CA LEU A 26 -0.02 16.93 4.44
C LEU A 26 -0.49 15.57 3.95
N GLU A 27 0.26 14.55 4.32
CA GLU A 27 -0.06 13.17 3.93
C GLU A 27 -1.46 12.77 4.37
N SER A 28 -1.90 13.20 5.56
CA SER A 28 -3.23 12.85 6.06
C SER A 28 -4.34 13.46 5.22
N VAL A 29 -4.12 14.64 4.65
CA VAL A 29 -5.13 15.28 3.80
C VAL A 29 -5.31 14.46 2.51
N ASN A 30 -4.20 14.10 1.88
CA ASN A 30 -4.26 13.27 0.68
C ASN A 30 -4.88 11.91 0.98
N GLY A 31 -4.48 11.30 2.10
CA GLY A 31 -5.00 9.99 2.47
C GLY A 31 -6.50 10.00 2.72
N ASN A 32 -7.00 11.02 3.41
CA ASN A 32 -8.43 11.13 3.69
C ASN A 32 -9.23 11.34 2.40
N ALA A 33 -8.73 12.19 1.50
CA ALA A 33 -9.40 12.41 0.22
C ALA A 33 -9.39 11.15 -0.64
N PHE A 34 -8.28 10.41 -0.61
CA PHE A 34 -8.13 9.18 -1.37
C PHE A 34 -9.11 8.11 -0.88
N ALA A 35 -9.19 7.92 0.44
CA ALA A 35 -10.17 6.97 1.00
C ALA A 35 -11.59 7.37 0.62
N TYR A 36 -11.90 8.66 0.69
CA TYR A 36 -13.22 9.16 0.32
C TYR A 36 -13.53 8.84 -1.15
N GLU A 37 -12.61 9.13 -2.06
CA GLU A 37 -12.84 8.88 -3.49
C GLU A 37 -13.01 7.40 -3.78
N MET A 38 -12.20 6.54 -3.15
CA MET A 38 -12.35 5.11 -3.36
C MET A 38 -13.67 4.59 -2.85
N ARG A 39 -14.11 5.05 -1.67
CA ARG A 39 -15.40 4.62 -1.11
C ARG A 39 -16.56 5.13 -1.96
N LYS A 40 -16.46 6.35 -2.46
CA LYS A 40 -17.47 6.88 -3.37
C LYS A 40 -17.55 6.06 -4.65
N ALA A 41 -16.43 5.49 -5.08
CA ALA A 41 -16.39 4.63 -6.26
C ALA A 41 -16.84 3.19 -5.96
N GLY A 42 -17.31 2.93 -4.73
CA GLY A 42 -17.85 1.63 -4.36
C GLY A 42 -16.84 0.64 -3.80
N LEU A 43 -15.64 1.08 -3.46
CA LEU A 43 -14.61 0.19 -2.93
C LEU A 43 -14.64 0.15 -1.41
N CYS A 44 -14.36 -1.03 -0.85
CA CYS A 44 -14.18 -1.19 0.58
C CYS A 44 -12.74 -0.83 0.93
N VAL A 45 -12.56 0.15 1.80
CA VAL A 45 -11.23 0.63 2.19
C VAL A 45 -11.10 0.53 3.71
N GLU A 46 -10.12 -0.26 4.15
CA GLU A 46 -9.78 -0.36 5.56
C GLU A 46 -8.53 0.49 5.77
N CYS A 47 -8.59 1.48 6.67
CA CYS A 47 -7.46 2.35 6.95
C CYS A 47 -6.72 1.88 8.19
N GLU A 48 -5.39 2.10 8.19
CA GLU A 48 -4.54 1.75 9.33
C GLU A 48 -4.68 0.28 9.70
N MET A 49 -4.45 -0.58 8.72
CA MET A 49 -4.54 -2.02 8.92
C MET A 49 -3.35 -2.52 9.72
N PRO A 50 -3.56 -3.22 10.85
CA PRO A 50 -2.43 -3.69 11.65
C PRO A 50 -1.67 -4.80 10.96
N ILE A 51 -0.34 -4.76 11.09
CA ILE A 51 0.56 -5.77 10.55
C ILE A 51 1.44 -6.25 11.69
N ARG A 52 1.36 -7.54 12.00
CA ARG A 52 2.22 -8.12 13.03
C ARG A 52 3.24 -9.02 12.38
N VAL A 53 4.51 -8.71 12.61
CA VAL A 53 5.60 -9.53 12.12
C VAL A 53 5.96 -10.52 13.20
N ARG A 54 5.96 -11.81 12.86
CA ARG A 54 6.23 -12.86 13.83
C ARG A 54 7.54 -13.56 13.47
N TYR A 55 8.26 -13.90 14.51
CA TYR A 55 9.46 -14.70 14.40
C TYR A 55 9.31 -15.84 15.39
N ASP A 56 9.29 -17.06 14.88
CA ASP A 56 9.13 -18.25 15.73
C ASP A 56 7.87 -18.15 16.59
N GLY A 57 6.78 -17.66 15.99
CA GLY A 57 5.49 -17.50 16.67
C GLY A 57 5.38 -16.32 17.60
N VAL A 58 6.48 -15.57 17.79
CA VAL A 58 6.50 -14.43 18.70
C VAL A 58 6.38 -13.15 17.89
N VAL A 59 5.54 -12.21 18.33
CA VAL A 59 5.40 -10.92 17.65
C VAL A 59 6.66 -10.10 17.95
N VAL A 60 7.43 -9.83 16.90
CA VAL A 60 8.66 -9.06 17.01
C VAL A 60 8.56 -7.67 16.36
N GLY A 61 7.47 -7.40 15.65
CA GLY A 61 7.22 -6.09 15.06
C GLY A 61 5.74 -5.85 14.94
N ASP A 62 5.33 -4.60 15.12
CA ASP A 62 3.93 -4.22 15.10
C ASP A 62 3.83 -2.93 14.31
N PHE A 63 3.20 -2.98 13.15
CA PHE A 63 3.14 -1.88 12.21
C PHE A 63 1.70 -1.68 11.72
N TYR A 64 1.48 -0.62 10.96
CA TYR A 64 0.19 -0.36 10.33
C TYR A 64 0.44 -0.02 8.88
N ALA A 65 -0.30 -0.66 7.98
CA ALA A 65 -0.34 -0.25 6.59
C ALA A 65 -1.37 0.87 6.47
N ASP A 66 -1.16 1.80 5.56
CA ASP A 66 -2.08 2.92 5.42
C ASP A 66 -3.48 2.46 5.04
N MET A 67 -3.61 1.60 4.07
CA MET A 67 -4.91 1.14 3.59
C MET A 67 -4.85 -0.26 3.02
N LEU A 68 -5.98 -0.97 3.14
CA LEU A 68 -6.19 -2.24 2.45
C LEU A 68 -7.50 -2.12 1.69
N VAL A 69 -7.46 -2.33 0.38
CA VAL A 69 -8.63 -2.13 -0.48
C VAL A 69 -9.17 -3.48 -0.94
N GLU A 70 -10.46 -3.70 -0.72
CA GLU A 70 -11.16 -4.93 -1.09
C GLU A 70 -10.50 -6.18 -0.50
N GLY A 71 -9.76 -6.03 0.59
CA GLY A 71 -9.04 -7.13 1.21
C GLY A 71 -7.91 -7.68 0.34
N ARG A 72 -7.54 -7.02 -0.74
CA ARG A 72 -6.63 -7.60 -1.73
C ARG A 72 -5.43 -6.73 -2.10
N ILE A 73 -5.56 -5.41 -2.06
CA ILE A 73 -4.47 -4.51 -2.48
C ILE A 73 -4.05 -3.67 -1.28
N LEU A 74 -2.78 -3.76 -0.91
CA LEU A 74 -2.23 -2.99 0.19
C LEU A 74 -1.69 -1.68 -0.35
N LEU A 75 -2.01 -0.57 0.31
CA LEU A 75 -1.59 0.75 -0.14
C LEU A 75 -0.71 1.42 0.89
N GLU A 76 0.40 2.03 0.43
CA GLU A 76 1.21 2.93 1.23
C GLU A 76 1.25 4.27 0.54
N ASN A 77 0.82 5.32 1.23
CA ASN A 77 0.71 6.66 0.67
C ASN A 77 1.85 7.53 1.21
N LYS A 78 2.45 8.30 0.34
CA LYS A 78 3.56 9.19 0.71
C LYS A 78 3.30 10.58 0.15
N THR A 79 3.90 11.59 0.80
CA THR A 79 3.91 12.95 0.28
C THR A 79 5.34 13.46 0.37
N VAL A 80 6.20 12.89 -0.46
CA VAL A 80 7.63 13.22 -0.49
C VAL A 80 7.99 13.75 -1.87
N LEU A 81 9.14 14.39 -2.01
CA LEU A 81 9.54 14.90 -3.31
C LEU A 81 9.81 13.77 -4.29
N ALA A 82 10.37 12.67 -3.81
CA ALA A 82 10.63 11.51 -4.64
C ALA A 82 10.62 10.26 -3.78
N LEU A 83 10.07 9.17 -4.31
CA LEU A 83 10.12 7.88 -3.64
C LEU A 83 11.55 7.34 -3.70
N ASN A 84 11.92 6.56 -2.69
CA ASN A 84 13.24 5.92 -2.66
C ASN A 84 13.09 4.43 -2.41
N THR A 85 14.22 3.71 -2.50
CA THR A 85 14.24 2.27 -2.38
C THR A 85 13.73 1.79 -1.02
N THR A 86 13.98 2.56 0.04
CA THR A 86 13.53 2.19 1.37
C THR A 86 12.00 2.11 1.44
N HIS A 87 11.31 3.04 0.78
CA HIS A 87 9.85 3.00 0.72
C HIS A 87 9.36 1.73 0.04
N GLU A 88 10.03 1.33 -1.05
CA GLU A 88 9.63 0.15 -1.80
C GLU A 88 9.88 -1.13 -1.01
N VAL A 89 11.04 -1.22 -0.36
CA VAL A 89 11.40 -2.38 0.45
C VAL A 89 10.41 -2.54 1.61
N GLN A 90 10.02 -1.44 2.24
CA GLN A 90 9.08 -1.51 3.35
C GLN A 90 7.73 -2.09 2.89
N LEU A 91 7.22 -1.65 1.74
CA LEU A 91 5.96 -2.18 1.25
C LEU A 91 6.08 -3.68 0.95
N VAL A 92 7.17 -4.11 0.32
CA VAL A 92 7.36 -5.54 0.03
C VAL A 92 7.42 -6.35 1.34
N ASN A 93 8.07 -5.81 2.37
CA ASN A 93 8.11 -6.48 3.68
C ASN A 93 6.71 -6.61 4.27
N TYR A 94 5.87 -5.59 4.13
CA TYR A 94 4.49 -5.67 4.60
C TYR A 94 3.70 -6.72 3.82
N LEU A 95 3.91 -6.82 2.52
CA LEU A 95 3.24 -7.84 1.72
C LEU A 95 3.67 -9.24 2.18
N THR A 96 4.96 -9.41 2.44
CA THR A 96 5.47 -10.70 2.89
C THR A 96 4.88 -11.07 4.26
N ALA A 97 4.79 -10.11 5.17
CA ALA A 97 4.28 -10.36 6.52
C ALA A 97 2.78 -10.66 6.53
N THR A 98 2.02 -10.08 5.60
CA THR A 98 0.57 -10.24 5.57
C THR A 98 0.09 -11.35 4.65
N GLY A 99 0.93 -11.78 3.72
CA GLY A 99 0.51 -12.74 2.68
C GLY A 99 -0.30 -12.09 1.56
N ILE A 100 -0.42 -10.77 1.55
CA ILE A 100 -1.13 -10.07 0.48
C ILE A 100 -0.23 -10.00 -0.73
N GLU A 101 -0.78 -10.26 -1.92
CA GLU A 101 0.01 -10.43 -3.13
C GLU A 101 0.50 -9.13 -3.76
N ILE A 102 -0.31 -8.09 -3.73
CA ILE A 102 -0.05 -6.88 -4.48
C ILE A 102 -0.14 -5.66 -3.59
N GLY A 103 0.80 -4.76 -3.73
CA GLY A 103 0.78 -3.47 -3.05
C GLY A 103 1.06 -2.34 -4.01
N LEU A 104 0.57 -1.17 -3.68
CA LEU A 104 0.85 0.05 -4.42
C LEU A 104 1.46 1.06 -3.48
N LEU A 105 2.58 1.62 -3.89
CA LEU A 105 3.21 2.74 -3.21
C LEU A 105 2.86 3.97 -4.02
N ILE A 106 2.17 4.91 -3.41
CA ILE A 106 1.62 6.06 -4.13
C ILE A 106 2.16 7.33 -3.50
N ASN A 107 2.78 8.18 -4.30
CA ASN A 107 3.33 9.43 -3.83
C ASN A 107 2.52 10.60 -4.37
N PHE A 108 1.87 11.31 -3.45
CA PHE A 108 1.08 12.50 -3.77
C PHE A 108 1.91 13.78 -3.69
N GLY A 109 3.17 13.70 -3.26
CA GLY A 109 3.98 14.88 -3.00
C GLY A 109 4.82 15.34 -4.15
N ALA A 110 4.87 14.60 -5.25
CA ALA A 110 5.61 15.01 -6.43
C ALA A 110 4.70 15.78 -7.39
N ALA A 111 5.28 16.49 -8.35
CA ALA A 111 4.50 17.24 -9.32
C ALA A 111 3.57 16.36 -10.13
N ARG A 112 4.01 15.14 -10.43
CA ARG A 112 3.16 14.13 -11.07
C ARG A 112 2.96 12.99 -10.07
N LEU A 113 1.75 12.41 -10.07
CA LEU A 113 1.50 11.26 -9.21
C LEU A 113 2.46 10.14 -9.58
N ASP A 114 3.15 9.58 -8.59
CA ASP A 114 4.09 8.51 -8.83
C ASP A 114 3.55 7.25 -8.15
N VAL A 115 3.41 6.18 -8.91
CA VAL A 115 2.84 4.92 -8.41
C VAL A 115 3.82 3.80 -8.72
N LYS A 116 4.16 3.03 -7.69
CA LYS A 116 4.98 1.83 -7.87
C LYS A 116 4.16 0.62 -7.47
N ARG A 117 4.05 -0.35 -8.35
CA ARG A 117 3.37 -1.60 -8.03
C ARG A 117 4.40 -2.59 -7.53
N LYS A 118 4.10 -3.24 -6.43
CA LYS A 118 4.99 -4.22 -5.82
C LYS A 118 4.26 -5.53 -5.61
N TYR A 119 5.02 -6.61 -5.60
CA TYR A 119 4.50 -7.95 -5.41
C TYR A 119 5.17 -8.60 -4.21
N ARG A 120 4.46 -9.52 -3.57
CA ARG A 120 4.97 -10.23 -2.41
C ARG A 120 6.16 -11.08 -2.82
N THR A 121 7.17 -11.13 -1.95
CA THR A 121 8.32 -11.98 -2.16
C THR A 121 7.99 -13.40 -1.70
N TYR A 122 8.22 -14.38 -2.57
CA TYR A 122 8.02 -15.78 -2.23
C TYR A 122 9.37 -16.42 -1.91
N ARG A 123 9.35 -17.42 -1.04
CA ARG A 123 10.53 -18.18 -0.74
C ARG A 123 10.36 -19.59 -1.25
N LYS A 124 11.48 -20.20 -1.68
CA LYS A 124 11.42 -21.57 -2.16
C LYS A 124 11.17 -22.51 -1.01
N ALA A 125 10.47 -23.61 -1.29
CA ALA A 125 10.26 -24.63 -0.30
C ALA A 125 11.61 -25.17 0.16
N GLY A 126 11.76 -25.42 1.43
CA GLY A 126 13.01 -25.87 2.01
C GLY A 126 13.97 -24.75 2.30
N PHE A 127 13.93 -23.68 1.54
CA PHE A 127 14.80 -22.57 1.77
C PHE A 127 14.18 -21.64 2.79
N GLY A 128 12.93 -21.35 2.67
CA GLY A 128 12.30 -20.35 3.49
C GLY A 128 11.55 -20.86 4.67
N GLN A 129 11.68 -22.18 4.99
CA GLN A 129 10.84 -22.73 5.96
C GLN A 129 10.89 -22.08 7.29
N GLY A 130 12.00 -21.70 7.76
CA GLY A 130 12.10 -21.06 9.03
C GLY A 130 11.95 -19.57 8.95
N VAL A 131 11.74 -19.05 7.80
CA VAL A 131 11.83 -17.63 7.60
C VAL A 131 10.57 -17.00 7.23
N GLN A 132 9.76 -17.75 6.47
CA GLN A 132 8.65 -17.17 5.95
C GLN A 132 7.51 -17.11 6.82
N ASP A 133 7.40 -17.43 7.81
CA ASP A 133 6.25 -17.34 8.52
C ASP A 133 5.88 -16.18 9.21
#